data_e72210877f66ee14a140514f6d3eff8b
#
_entry.id   e72210877f66ee14a140514f6d3eff8b
#
_cell.length_a   1.000
_cell.length_b   1.000
_cell.length_c   1.000
_cell.angle_alpha   90.00
_cell.angle_beta   90.00
_cell.angle_gamma   90.00
#
_symmetry.space_group_name_H-M   'P 1'
#
loop_
_entity.id
_entity.type
_entity.pdbx_description
1 polymer ?
#
loop_
_entity_poly.entity_id
_entity_poly.type
_entity_poly.pdbx_seq_one_letter_code
_entity_poly.pdbx_strand_id
1 'polypeptide(L)'
;MVTTAARALGHLDILVCNHARSGGDGPLGTLDADMLDRHWAVNTRSTILLAQAFAAQHDGRPGGRIVFMTSGQDLSPMRGEVAYAASKGALASITRTLADHLADQSITLNTINPGPVDTGYAPPEVRDALRRRFPQARWGDPDDPARLIAWLATDDAAWVTGQTINTEGGFRRWD
;
A
#
# COMPACT_ATOMS: atom_id res chain seq x y z
N MET A 1 4.42 -14.64 12.29
CA MET A 1 4.71 -13.20 12.49
C MET A 1 3.65 -12.55 13.37
N VAL A 2 2.39 -12.37 12.94
CA VAL A 2 1.33 -11.73 13.75
C VAL A 2 1.17 -12.37 15.13
N THR A 3 1.02 -13.69 15.20
CA THR A 3 0.90 -14.43 16.47
C THR A 3 2.09 -14.19 17.42
N THR A 4 3.30 -14.08 16.86
CA THR A 4 4.51 -13.82 17.68
C THR A 4 4.50 -12.41 18.22
N ALA A 5 4.12 -11.42 17.40
CA ALA A 5 4.01 -10.04 17.82
C ALA A 5 2.89 -9.85 18.86
N ALA A 6 1.73 -10.44 18.64
CA ALA A 6 0.62 -10.39 19.60
C ALA A 6 0.99 -11.01 20.96
N ARG A 7 1.74 -12.11 20.98
CA ARG A 7 2.25 -12.70 22.24
C ARG A 7 3.21 -11.77 22.96
N ALA A 8 4.06 -11.04 22.21
CA ALA A 8 5.05 -10.15 22.82
C ALA A 8 4.46 -8.84 23.32
N LEU A 9 3.43 -8.32 22.65
CA LEU A 9 2.82 -7.01 22.92
C LEU A 9 1.46 -7.11 23.65
N GLY A 10 0.92 -8.31 23.81
CA GLY A 10 -0.38 -8.58 24.40
C GLY A 10 -1.53 -8.46 23.40
N HIS A 11 -1.52 -7.49 22.51
CA HIS A 11 -2.51 -7.25 21.45
C HIS A 11 -1.90 -6.39 20.34
N LEU A 12 -2.45 -6.51 19.13
CA LEU A 12 -2.08 -5.65 18.00
C LEU A 12 -3.31 -4.86 17.57
N ASP A 13 -3.22 -3.55 17.65
CA ASP A 13 -4.30 -2.62 17.29
C ASP A 13 -4.12 -2.05 15.89
N ILE A 14 -2.88 -1.99 15.39
CA ILE A 14 -2.54 -1.37 14.11
C ILE A 14 -1.67 -2.32 13.27
N LEU A 15 -2.05 -2.50 12.00
CA LEU A 15 -1.28 -3.24 11.00
C LEU A 15 -1.03 -2.35 9.78
N VAL A 16 0.25 -2.08 9.48
CA VAL A 16 0.66 -1.40 8.24
C VAL A 16 1.43 -2.37 7.35
N CYS A 17 0.86 -2.71 6.19
CA CYS A 17 1.49 -3.59 5.21
C CYS A 17 2.28 -2.79 4.18
N ASN A 18 3.49 -2.33 4.55
CA ASN A 18 4.34 -1.50 3.69
C ASN A 18 5.37 -2.30 2.88
N HIS A 19 5.50 -3.60 3.13
CA HIS A 19 6.42 -4.44 2.37
C HIS A 19 5.97 -4.59 0.91
N ALA A 20 6.94 -4.65 0.01
CA ALA A 20 6.70 -4.91 -1.39
C ALA A 20 7.91 -5.52 -2.09
N ARG A 21 7.66 -6.33 -3.09
CA ARG A 21 8.62 -6.66 -4.13
C ARG A 21 8.41 -5.66 -5.28
N SER A 22 9.45 -4.91 -5.61
CA SER A 22 9.58 -4.14 -6.84
C SER A 22 10.79 -4.67 -7.61
N GLY A 23 10.84 -4.46 -8.90
CA GLY A 23 11.92 -5.00 -9.76
C GLY A 23 11.79 -6.50 -10.07
N GLY A 24 12.55 -6.96 -11.05
CA GLY A 24 12.36 -8.28 -11.64
C GLY A 24 10.98 -8.41 -12.29
N ASP A 25 10.58 -7.38 -13.02
CA ASP A 25 9.31 -7.21 -13.73
C ASP A 25 9.61 -6.77 -15.16
N GLY A 26 8.61 -6.65 -16.02
CA GLY A 26 8.78 -6.25 -17.40
C GLY A 26 7.47 -5.93 -18.12
N PRO A 27 7.57 -5.50 -19.40
CA PRO A 27 6.43 -5.31 -20.25
C PRO A 27 5.81 -6.64 -20.65
N LEU A 28 4.56 -6.61 -21.17
CA LEU A 28 3.76 -7.80 -21.49
C LEU A 28 4.50 -8.86 -22.31
N GLY A 29 5.39 -8.48 -23.22
CA GLY A 29 6.12 -9.42 -24.07
C GLY A 29 7.30 -10.14 -23.38
N THR A 30 7.66 -9.80 -22.16
CA THR A 30 8.79 -10.38 -21.43
C THR A 30 8.40 -11.06 -20.11
N LEU A 31 7.11 -11.12 -19.81
CA LEU A 31 6.60 -11.74 -18.59
C LEU A 31 6.69 -13.27 -18.67
N ASP A 32 7.06 -13.85 -17.53
CA ASP A 32 6.91 -15.27 -17.27
C ASP A 32 6.06 -15.52 -16.01
N ALA A 33 5.69 -16.78 -15.78
CA ALA A 33 4.86 -17.16 -14.65
C ALA A 33 5.54 -16.86 -13.30
N ASP A 34 6.84 -17.07 -13.22
CA ASP A 34 7.64 -16.83 -12.02
C ASP A 34 7.64 -15.36 -11.60
N MET A 35 7.70 -14.42 -12.55
CA MET A 35 7.59 -12.99 -12.29
C MET A 35 6.24 -12.65 -11.65
N LEU A 36 5.15 -13.14 -12.25
CA LEU A 36 3.79 -12.95 -11.74
C LEU A 36 3.62 -13.56 -10.35
N ASP A 37 4.05 -14.80 -10.16
CA ASP A 37 3.90 -15.53 -8.90
C ASP A 37 4.67 -14.87 -7.75
N ARG A 38 5.89 -14.41 -8.01
CA ARG A 38 6.72 -13.73 -6.98
C ARG A 38 6.12 -12.40 -6.55
N HIS A 39 5.64 -11.58 -7.50
CA HIS A 39 4.97 -10.31 -7.16
C HIS A 39 3.66 -10.58 -6.42
N TRP A 40 2.86 -11.53 -6.88
CA TRP A 40 1.63 -11.93 -6.21
C TRP A 40 1.90 -12.44 -4.79
N ALA A 41 2.86 -13.34 -4.63
CA ALA A 41 3.21 -13.93 -3.34
C ALA A 41 3.60 -12.89 -2.30
N VAL A 42 4.46 -11.93 -2.69
CA VAL A 42 4.99 -10.91 -1.77
C VAL A 42 4.01 -9.76 -1.58
N ASN A 43 3.44 -9.21 -2.65
CA ASN A 43 2.67 -7.98 -2.54
C ASN A 43 1.22 -8.22 -2.14
N THR A 44 0.58 -9.26 -2.69
CA THR A 44 -0.86 -9.48 -2.54
C THR A 44 -1.15 -10.56 -1.50
N ARG A 45 -0.72 -11.79 -1.78
CA ARG A 45 -1.04 -12.95 -0.92
C ARG A 45 -0.58 -12.74 0.52
N SER A 46 0.66 -12.28 0.73
CA SER A 46 1.16 -12.06 2.08
C SER A 46 0.37 -10.97 2.83
N THR A 47 0.02 -9.88 2.15
CA THR A 47 -0.77 -8.78 2.72
C THR A 47 -2.15 -9.26 3.15
N ILE A 48 -2.85 -10.05 2.32
CA ILE A 48 -4.15 -10.63 2.66
C ILE A 48 -4.02 -11.56 3.88
N LEU A 49 -3.02 -12.43 3.91
CA LEU A 49 -2.80 -13.36 5.02
C LEU A 49 -2.42 -12.64 6.32
N LEU A 50 -1.68 -11.52 6.24
CA LEU A 50 -1.39 -10.67 7.40
C LEU A 50 -2.65 -10.03 7.95
N ALA A 51 -3.53 -9.50 7.08
CA ALA A 51 -4.81 -8.93 7.49
C ALA A 51 -5.71 -9.98 8.12
N GLN A 52 -5.79 -11.19 7.54
CA GLN A 52 -6.53 -12.32 8.13
C GLN A 52 -6.00 -12.69 9.51
N ALA A 53 -4.68 -12.80 9.67
CA ALA A 53 -4.07 -13.13 10.95
C ALA A 53 -4.23 -12.02 11.99
N PHE A 54 -4.23 -10.76 11.56
CA PHE A 54 -4.53 -9.60 12.40
C PHE A 54 -5.97 -9.64 12.90
N ALA A 55 -6.95 -9.84 12.02
CA ALA A 55 -8.35 -9.96 12.39
C ALA A 55 -8.60 -11.12 13.36
N ALA A 56 -7.92 -12.25 13.16
CA ALA A 56 -8.08 -13.43 14.01
C ALA A 56 -7.58 -13.25 15.46
N GLN A 57 -6.69 -12.31 15.73
CA GLN A 57 -6.22 -12.00 17.09
C GLN A 57 -6.98 -10.82 17.73
N HIS A 58 -7.73 -10.04 16.92
CA HIS A 58 -8.46 -8.87 17.39
C HIS A 58 -9.74 -9.33 18.13
N ASP A 59 -10.00 -8.75 19.29
CA ASP A 59 -11.11 -9.14 20.17
C ASP A 59 -12.38 -8.30 20.02
N GLY A 60 -12.44 -7.45 18.95
CA GLY A 60 -13.58 -6.59 18.66
C GLY A 60 -13.58 -5.26 19.42
N ARG A 61 -12.52 -4.95 20.20
CA ARG A 61 -12.38 -3.64 20.82
C ARG A 61 -12.31 -2.53 19.78
N PRO A 62 -12.79 -1.30 20.08
CA PRO A 62 -12.61 -0.17 19.18
C PRO A 62 -11.11 0.12 18.93
N GLY A 63 -10.78 0.61 17.73
CA GLY A 63 -9.43 1.06 17.42
C GLY A 63 -8.60 0.14 16.55
N GLY A 64 -9.16 -0.95 16.01
CA GLY A 64 -8.47 -1.76 15.01
C GLY A 64 -8.22 -0.98 13.71
N ARG A 65 -6.98 -0.98 13.20
CA ARG A 65 -6.58 -0.24 11.99
C ARG A 65 -5.72 -1.10 11.08
N ILE A 66 -6.10 -1.19 9.81
CA ILE A 66 -5.27 -1.82 8.77
C ILE A 66 -5.01 -0.80 7.66
N VAL A 67 -3.74 -0.67 7.27
CA VAL A 67 -3.33 0.14 6.13
C VAL A 67 -2.56 -0.73 5.13
N PHE A 68 -3.06 -0.80 3.90
CA PHE A 68 -2.36 -1.41 2.77
C PHE A 68 -1.65 -0.34 1.96
N MET A 69 -0.58 -0.75 1.26
CA MET A 69 0.14 0.11 0.31
C MET A 69 -0.07 -0.40 -1.11
N THR A 70 -0.72 0.42 -1.94
CA THR A 70 -0.84 0.23 -3.39
C THR A 70 0.20 1.06 -4.15
N SER A 71 -0.05 1.39 -5.40
CA SER A 71 0.79 2.23 -6.24
C SER A 71 -0.06 3.03 -7.22
N GLY A 72 0.57 3.74 -8.15
CA GLY A 72 -0.10 4.59 -9.12
C GLY A 72 -0.70 3.87 -10.35
N GLN A 73 -0.81 2.53 -10.35
CA GLN A 73 -1.31 1.76 -11.49
C GLN A 73 -2.75 2.11 -11.90
N ASP A 74 -3.57 2.58 -10.96
CA ASP A 74 -4.95 3.01 -11.24
C ASP A 74 -5.02 4.43 -11.83
N LEU A 75 -3.91 5.17 -11.79
CA LEU A 75 -3.85 6.56 -12.23
C LEU A 75 -3.15 6.73 -13.58
N SER A 76 -2.26 5.81 -13.96
CA SER A 76 -1.61 5.82 -15.27
C SER A 76 -0.99 4.46 -15.61
N PRO A 77 -0.75 4.19 -16.91
CA PRO A 77 -0.11 2.95 -17.34
C PRO A 77 1.31 2.79 -16.79
N MET A 78 1.61 1.59 -16.29
CA MET A 78 2.94 1.17 -15.84
C MET A 78 3.47 0.09 -16.79
N ARG A 79 3.83 0.47 -18.03
CA ARG A 79 4.13 -0.46 -19.14
C ARG A 79 5.27 -1.44 -18.88
N GLY A 80 6.24 -1.05 -18.07
CA GLY A 80 7.40 -1.87 -17.71
C GLY A 80 7.24 -2.67 -16.42
N GLU A 81 6.07 -2.61 -15.75
CA GLU A 81 5.86 -3.13 -14.40
C GLU A 81 4.51 -3.86 -14.30
N VAL A 82 4.24 -4.80 -15.26
CA VAL A 82 2.92 -5.44 -15.37
C VAL A 82 2.61 -6.34 -14.17
N ALA A 83 3.58 -7.14 -13.71
CA ALA A 83 3.39 -8.02 -12.56
C ALA A 83 3.22 -7.22 -11.26
N TYR A 84 4.01 -6.16 -11.08
CA TYR A 84 3.87 -5.23 -9.95
C TYR A 84 2.51 -4.54 -9.97
N ALA A 85 2.12 -3.94 -11.10
CA ALA A 85 0.84 -3.26 -11.26
C ALA A 85 -0.35 -4.19 -10.98
N ALA A 86 -0.32 -5.42 -11.50
CA ALA A 86 -1.34 -6.42 -11.21
C ALA A 86 -1.44 -6.74 -9.72
N SER A 87 -0.30 -6.94 -9.06
CA SER A 87 -0.26 -7.28 -7.63
C SER A 87 -0.72 -6.14 -6.71
N LYS A 88 -0.38 -4.89 -7.06
CA LYS A 88 -0.80 -3.70 -6.31
C LYS A 88 -2.25 -3.31 -6.61
N GLY A 89 -2.69 -3.46 -7.87
CA GLY A 89 -4.08 -3.26 -8.28
C GLY A 89 -5.04 -4.21 -7.55
N ALA A 90 -4.64 -5.44 -7.31
CA ALA A 90 -5.43 -6.40 -6.54
C ALA A 90 -5.73 -5.88 -5.14
N LEU A 91 -4.77 -5.27 -4.43
CA LEU A 91 -4.99 -4.69 -3.10
C LEU A 91 -5.98 -3.53 -3.15
N ALA A 92 -5.84 -2.61 -4.10
CA ALA A 92 -6.76 -1.50 -4.29
C ALA A 92 -8.19 -2.01 -4.57
N SER A 93 -8.33 -3.02 -5.42
CA SER A 93 -9.62 -3.61 -5.80
C SER A 93 -10.36 -4.26 -4.64
N ILE A 94 -9.65 -4.94 -3.72
CA ILE A 94 -10.27 -5.65 -2.59
C ILE A 94 -10.48 -4.78 -1.34
N THR A 95 -9.98 -3.55 -1.34
CA THR A 95 -10.02 -2.65 -0.18
C THR A 95 -11.41 -2.52 0.42
N ARG A 96 -12.43 -2.23 -0.39
CA ARG A 96 -13.80 -2.09 0.09
C ARG A 96 -14.39 -3.41 0.60
N THR A 97 -14.11 -4.51 -0.09
CA THR A 97 -14.59 -5.84 0.30
C THR A 97 -14.05 -6.24 1.67
N LEU A 98 -12.76 -6.01 1.91
CA LEU A 98 -12.17 -6.34 3.20
C LEU A 98 -12.58 -5.35 4.29
N ALA A 99 -12.73 -4.07 3.98
CA ALA A 99 -13.21 -3.07 4.93
C ALA A 99 -14.62 -3.39 5.43
N ASP A 100 -15.52 -3.81 4.54
CA ASP A 100 -16.87 -4.24 4.88
C ASP A 100 -16.83 -5.46 5.80
N HIS A 101 -16.08 -6.49 5.44
CA HIS A 101 -15.93 -7.71 6.25
C HIS A 101 -15.33 -7.45 7.64
N LEU A 102 -14.43 -6.49 7.77
CA LEU A 102 -13.73 -6.16 9.01
C LEU A 102 -14.51 -5.20 9.93
N ALA A 103 -15.51 -4.51 9.39
CA ALA A 103 -16.30 -3.53 10.13
C ALA A 103 -17.00 -4.13 11.36
N ASP A 104 -17.51 -5.35 11.26
CA ASP A 104 -18.16 -6.07 12.37
C ASP A 104 -17.20 -6.37 13.53
N GLN A 105 -15.90 -6.29 13.29
CA GLN A 105 -14.84 -6.48 14.29
C GLN A 105 -14.25 -5.15 14.79
N SER A 106 -14.87 -4.00 14.48
CA SER A 106 -14.38 -2.66 14.82
C SER A 106 -12.99 -2.34 14.22
N ILE A 107 -12.70 -2.90 13.04
CA ILE A 107 -11.44 -2.69 12.32
C ILE A 107 -11.71 -1.85 11.07
N THR A 108 -11.01 -0.72 10.91
CA THR A 108 -10.99 0.01 9.64
C THR A 108 -9.87 -0.50 8.74
N LEU A 109 -10.10 -0.51 7.43
CA LEU A 109 -9.08 -0.83 6.44
C LEU A 109 -9.07 0.22 5.34
N ASN A 110 -7.91 0.82 5.09
CA ASN A 110 -7.68 1.76 4.01
C ASN A 110 -6.42 1.40 3.22
N THR A 111 -6.36 1.81 1.98
CA THR A 111 -5.22 1.57 1.09
C THR A 111 -4.63 2.90 0.64
N ILE A 112 -3.31 3.04 0.68
CA ILE A 112 -2.59 4.25 0.32
C ILE A 112 -1.78 4.02 -0.94
N ASN A 113 -1.91 4.92 -1.91
CA ASN A 113 -0.92 5.10 -2.96
C ASN A 113 0.01 6.24 -2.53
N PRO A 114 1.28 5.96 -2.20
CA PRO A 114 2.21 7.00 -1.74
C PRO A 114 2.70 7.90 -2.88
N GLY A 115 2.48 7.52 -4.14
CA GLY A 115 3.09 8.16 -5.28
C GLY A 115 4.61 7.96 -5.36
N PRO A 116 5.28 8.72 -6.21
CA PRO A 116 6.74 8.68 -6.29
C PRO A 116 7.38 9.34 -5.06
N VAL A 117 7.91 8.51 -4.16
CA VAL A 117 8.61 8.91 -2.94
C VAL A 117 10.10 8.58 -3.08
N ASP A 118 10.98 9.49 -2.74
CA ASP A 118 12.42 9.29 -2.77
C ASP A 118 12.87 8.43 -1.58
N THR A 119 12.98 7.14 -1.81
CA THR A 119 13.56 6.17 -0.87
C THR A 119 14.93 5.66 -1.35
N GLY A 120 15.57 6.37 -2.28
CA GLY A 120 16.87 6.01 -2.84
C GLY A 120 16.83 4.96 -3.96
N TYR A 121 15.65 4.55 -4.43
CA TYR A 121 15.53 3.52 -5.47
C TYR A 121 15.75 4.08 -6.89
N ALA A 122 15.48 5.36 -7.12
CA ALA A 122 15.57 5.99 -8.43
C ALA A 122 16.96 6.60 -8.64
N PRO A 123 17.62 6.34 -9.79
CA PRO A 123 18.85 7.01 -10.16
C PRO A 123 18.69 8.54 -10.18
N PRO A 124 19.77 9.32 -9.91
CA PRO A 124 19.71 10.78 -9.89
C PRO A 124 19.11 11.39 -11.16
N GLU A 125 19.46 10.85 -12.32
CA GLU A 125 19.00 11.34 -13.64
C GLU A 125 17.48 11.20 -13.77
N VAL A 126 16.92 10.10 -13.28
CA VAL A 126 15.48 9.84 -13.27
C VAL A 126 14.78 10.79 -12.30
N ARG A 127 15.38 11.03 -11.14
CA ARG A 127 14.84 11.98 -10.15
C ARG A 127 14.77 13.39 -10.71
N ASP A 128 15.86 13.87 -11.34
CA ASP A 128 15.92 15.20 -11.93
C ASP A 128 14.97 15.36 -13.11
N ALA A 129 14.84 14.34 -13.96
CA ALA A 129 13.92 14.35 -15.09
C ALA A 129 12.45 14.45 -14.65
N LEU A 130 12.08 13.70 -13.60
CA LEU A 130 10.72 13.67 -13.10
C LEU A 130 10.36 14.82 -12.14
N ARG A 131 11.36 15.53 -11.59
CA ARG A 131 11.17 16.63 -10.65
C ARG A 131 10.21 17.71 -11.16
N ARG A 132 10.24 18.00 -12.47
CA ARG A 132 9.36 18.99 -13.09
C ARG A 132 7.89 18.59 -13.13
N ARG A 133 7.59 17.29 -12.97
CA ARG A 133 6.22 16.75 -12.92
C ARG A 133 5.55 16.98 -11.58
N PHE A 134 6.30 17.39 -10.57
CA PHE A 134 5.73 17.74 -9.27
C PHE A 134 5.47 19.25 -9.19
N PRO A 135 4.25 19.68 -8.85
CA PRO A 135 3.95 21.10 -8.65
C PRO A 135 4.84 21.79 -7.62
N GLN A 136 5.28 21.02 -6.60
CA GLN A 136 6.18 21.50 -5.55
C GLN A 136 7.66 21.42 -5.93
N ALA A 137 8.00 21.05 -7.17
CA ALA A 137 9.35 20.89 -7.67
C ALA A 137 10.25 19.97 -6.80
N ARG A 138 9.65 19.00 -6.11
CA ARG A 138 10.33 17.95 -5.35
C ARG A 138 9.60 16.62 -5.44
N TRP A 139 10.32 15.53 -5.28
CA TRP A 139 9.74 14.23 -5.01
C TRP A 139 9.07 14.20 -3.65
N GLY A 140 8.18 13.21 -3.46
CA GLY A 140 7.66 12.91 -2.14
C GLY A 140 8.79 12.50 -1.18
N ASP A 141 8.69 12.95 0.05
CA ASP A 141 9.54 12.49 1.14
C ASP A 141 8.86 11.29 1.81
N PRO A 142 9.57 10.31 2.38
CA PRO A 142 8.96 9.24 3.17
C PRO A 142 7.95 9.71 4.22
N ASP A 143 8.18 10.88 4.81
CA ASP A 143 7.28 11.52 5.76
C ASP A 143 5.95 11.97 5.16
N ASP A 144 5.90 12.26 3.84
CA ASP A 144 4.64 12.74 3.22
C ASP A 144 3.51 11.70 3.32
N PRO A 145 3.66 10.44 2.84
CA PRO A 145 2.65 9.42 3.06
C PRO A 145 2.59 8.94 4.52
N ALA A 146 3.71 8.96 5.27
CA ALA A 146 3.74 8.50 6.65
C ALA A 146 2.84 9.33 7.57
N ARG A 147 2.72 10.63 7.36
CA ARG A 147 1.80 11.49 8.12
C ARG A 147 0.34 11.11 7.93
N LEU A 148 -0.07 10.76 6.71
CA LEU A 148 -1.43 10.26 6.48
C LEU A 148 -1.64 8.89 7.13
N ILE A 149 -0.66 7.99 7.03
CA ILE A 149 -0.74 6.66 7.65
C ILE A 149 -0.84 6.82 9.18
N ALA A 150 -0.05 7.70 9.76
CA ALA A 150 -0.09 7.98 11.20
C ALA A 150 -1.46 8.54 11.62
N TRP A 151 -2.04 9.45 10.84
CA TRP A 151 -3.38 9.96 11.10
C TRP A 151 -4.45 8.87 10.99
N LEU A 152 -4.39 8.01 9.96
CA LEU A 152 -5.31 6.87 9.80
C LEU A 152 -5.24 5.88 10.96
N ALA A 153 -4.15 5.85 11.71
CA ALA A 153 -3.96 5.03 12.87
C ALA A 153 -4.55 5.63 14.16
N THR A 154 -5.05 6.88 14.12
CA THR A 154 -5.66 7.55 15.28
C THR A 154 -7.18 7.40 15.32
N ASP A 155 -7.78 7.81 16.43
CA ASP A 155 -9.24 7.85 16.59
C ASP A 155 -9.89 8.96 15.76
N ASP A 156 -9.17 10.00 15.38
CA ASP A 156 -9.67 11.06 14.48
C ASP A 156 -10.04 10.52 13.09
N ALA A 157 -9.47 9.39 12.69
CA ALA A 157 -9.78 8.71 11.44
C ALA A 157 -10.78 7.54 11.59
N ALA A 158 -11.43 7.38 12.74
CA ALA A 158 -12.30 6.23 13.02
C ALA A 158 -13.47 6.09 12.03
N TRP A 159 -13.89 7.17 11.37
CA TRP A 159 -14.98 7.18 10.36
C TRP A 159 -14.47 6.99 8.92
N VAL A 160 -13.17 6.74 8.72
CA VAL A 160 -12.57 6.54 7.40
C VAL A 160 -12.22 5.08 7.21
N THR A 161 -12.95 4.38 6.34
CA THR A 161 -12.70 2.99 5.99
C THR A 161 -13.04 2.71 4.54
N GLY A 162 -12.44 1.69 3.94
CA GLY A 162 -12.69 1.25 2.56
C GLY A 162 -12.16 2.21 1.49
N GLN A 163 -11.27 3.14 1.84
CA GLN A 163 -10.76 4.14 0.92
C GLN A 163 -9.44 3.73 0.29
N THR A 164 -9.27 4.05 -1.00
CA THR A 164 -7.95 4.12 -1.64
C THR A 164 -7.59 5.59 -1.80
N ILE A 165 -6.54 6.03 -1.10
CA ILE A 165 -6.16 7.44 -0.99
C ILE A 165 -4.81 7.65 -1.69
N ASN A 166 -4.76 8.65 -2.59
CA ASN A 166 -3.56 9.01 -3.31
C ASN A 166 -2.85 10.19 -2.62
N THR A 167 -1.56 10.02 -2.26
CA THR A 167 -0.72 11.05 -1.62
C THR A 167 0.42 11.49 -2.52
N GLU A 168 0.16 11.71 -3.79
CA GLU A 168 1.18 11.93 -4.82
C GLU A 168 1.71 13.37 -4.94
N GLY A 169 1.34 14.28 -4.06
CA GLY A 169 1.79 15.68 -4.12
C GLY A 169 1.37 16.41 -5.41
N GLY A 170 0.34 15.94 -6.09
CA GLY A 170 -0.11 16.47 -7.38
C GLY A 170 0.76 16.05 -8.56
N PHE A 171 1.47 14.92 -8.47
CA PHE A 171 2.32 14.39 -9.55
C PHE A 171 1.58 14.34 -10.88
N ARG A 172 2.13 15.03 -11.88
CA ARG A 172 1.57 15.12 -13.23
C ARG A 172 1.97 13.90 -14.05
N ARG A 173 1.04 12.99 -14.27
CA ARG A 173 1.27 11.74 -15.00
C ARG A 173 1.19 11.93 -16.51
N TRP A 174 0.48 12.96 -16.94
CA TRP A 174 0.28 13.33 -18.34
C TRP A 174 0.89 14.70 -18.59
N ASP A 175 1.57 14.86 -19.73
CA ASP A 175 2.08 16.13 -20.21
C ASP A 175 0.95 16.94 -20.85
#